data_2f8384e3a178e02b651a7c3fd29d8880
#
_entry.id   2f8384e3a178e02b651a7c3fd29d8880
#
_cell.length_a   1.000
_cell.length_b   1.000
_cell.length_c   1.000
_cell.angle_alpha   90.00
_cell.angle_beta   90.00
_cell.angle_gamma   90.00
#
_symmetry.space_group_name_H-M   'P 1'
#
loop_
_entity.id
_entity.type
_entity.pdbx_description
1 polymer ?
#
loop_
_entity_poly.entity_id
_entity_poly.type
_entity_poly.pdbx_seq_one_letter_code
_entity_poly.pdbx_strand_id
1 'polypeptide(L)'
;MTIIEKENNMKYKVVPFIASLDPKKRTSDNVAIQLENLINDLSNQGWKYVRLESVTTFVNPETGCFGLGAKPGYMTTRQMVVFEK
;
A
#
# COMPACT_ATOMS: atom_id res chain seq x y z
N MET A 1 -2.49 31.02 20.86
CA MET A 1 -1.86 30.01 20.48
C MET A 1 -2.49 29.05 19.64
N THR A 2 -2.72 29.39 18.51
CA THR A 2 -3.46 28.57 17.58
C THR A 2 -2.58 27.98 16.50
N ILE A 3 -1.30 28.21 16.60
CA ILE A 3 -0.38 27.71 15.60
C ILE A 3 -0.39 26.21 15.51
N ILE A 4 -0.58 25.55 16.64
CA ILE A 4 -0.60 24.12 16.70
C ILE A 4 -1.74 23.54 15.89
N GLU A 5 -2.86 24.24 15.84
CA GLU A 5 -4.00 23.76 15.10
C GLU A 5 -3.75 23.69 13.61
N LYS A 6 -2.90 24.58 13.07
CA LYS A 6 -2.57 24.55 11.66
C LYS A 6 -1.76 23.33 11.31
N GLU A 7 -0.90 22.91 12.22
CA GLU A 7 -0.10 21.72 12.00
C GLU A 7 -0.97 20.47 12.01
N ASN A 8 -2.07 20.50 12.76
CA ASN A 8 -2.99 19.37 12.84
C ASN A 8 -3.87 19.26 11.60
N ASN A 9 -3.77 20.21 10.67
CA ASN A 9 -4.55 20.16 9.45
C ASN A 9 -3.90 19.31 8.37
N MET A 10 -2.71 18.80 8.64
CA MET A 10 -2.07 17.89 7.69
C MET A 10 -2.88 16.63 7.53
N LYS A 11 -3.00 16.20 6.30
CA LYS A 11 -3.71 14.98 5.97
C LYS A 11 -2.76 13.97 5.37
N TYR A 12 -3.01 12.72 5.67
CA TYR A 12 -2.23 11.62 5.12
C TYR A 12 -3.14 10.68 4.37
N LYS A 13 -2.59 10.08 3.34
CA LYS A 13 -3.28 9.07 2.56
C LYS A 13 -2.34 7.89 2.39
N VAL A 14 -2.83 6.70 2.69
CA VAL A 14 -2.05 5.47 2.54
C VAL A 14 -2.71 4.64 1.46
N VAL A 15 -1.93 4.31 0.43
CA VAL A 15 -2.45 3.59 -0.74
C VAL A 15 -1.71 2.27 -0.86
N PRO A 16 -2.42 1.15 -0.92
CA PRO A 16 -1.75 -0.13 -1.15
C PRO A 16 -1.15 -0.17 -2.55
N PHE A 17 0.07 -0.69 -2.65
CA PHE A 17 0.73 -0.83 -3.93
C PHE A 17 1.01 -2.30 -4.19
N ILE A 18 0.43 -2.82 -5.25
CA ILE A 18 0.65 -4.18 -5.70
C ILE A 18 1.10 -4.10 -7.15
N ALA A 19 2.37 -4.40 -7.39
CA ALA A 19 2.89 -4.42 -8.74
C ALA A 19 2.39 -5.66 -9.46
N SER A 20 2.08 -5.50 -10.73
CA SER A 20 1.62 -6.59 -11.56
C SER A 20 2.60 -6.77 -12.71
N LEU A 21 3.06 -8.00 -12.93
CA LEU A 21 3.99 -8.30 -14.00
C LEU A 21 3.39 -9.30 -14.97
N ASP A 22 3.49 -8.98 -16.25
CA ASP A 22 3.18 -9.94 -17.29
C ASP A 22 4.26 -11.03 -17.25
N PRO A 23 3.91 -12.32 -17.28
CA PRO A 23 4.91 -13.38 -17.25
C PRO A 23 5.95 -13.29 -18.38
N LYS A 24 5.61 -12.63 -19.48
CA LYS A 24 6.51 -12.45 -20.61
C LYS A 24 7.38 -11.21 -20.52
N LYS A 25 7.07 -10.32 -19.58
CA LYS A 25 7.76 -9.03 -19.43
C LYS A 25 8.14 -8.81 -17.98
N ARG A 26 8.98 -9.66 -17.46
CA ARG A 26 9.36 -9.61 -16.05
C ARG A 26 10.55 -8.67 -15.84
N THR A 27 10.34 -7.39 -16.01
CA THR A 27 11.41 -6.44 -15.82
C THR A 27 11.11 -5.52 -14.63
N SER A 28 12.18 -5.11 -13.94
CA SER A 28 12.05 -4.15 -12.85
C SER A 28 11.51 -2.82 -13.34
N ASP A 29 11.75 -2.51 -14.60
CA ASP A 29 11.27 -1.27 -15.19
C ASP A 29 9.75 -1.19 -15.17
N ASN A 30 9.06 -2.31 -15.39
CA ASN A 30 7.61 -2.33 -15.36
C ASN A 30 7.07 -2.02 -13.97
N VAL A 31 7.74 -2.52 -12.94
CA VAL A 31 7.35 -2.22 -11.56
C VAL A 31 7.58 -0.75 -11.25
N ALA A 32 8.72 -0.21 -11.69
CA ALA A 32 9.04 1.20 -11.48
C ALA A 32 8.02 2.12 -12.13
N ILE A 33 7.60 1.79 -13.36
CA ILE A 33 6.61 2.58 -14.07
C ILE A 33 5.27 2.59 -13.34
N GLN A 34 4.86 1.45 -12.83
CA GLN A 34 3.59 1.35 -12.09
C GLN A 34 3.61 2.21 -10.84
N LEU A 35 4.71 2.18 -10.10
CA LEU A 35 4.85 3.00 -8.91
C LEU A 35 4.91 4.48 -9.26
N GLU A 36 5.66 4.83 -10.31
CA GLU A 36 5.76 6.19 -10.77
C GLU A 36 4.40 6.74 -11.18
N ASN A 37 3.60 5.94 -11.90
CA ASN A 37 2.27 6.36 -12.31
C ASN A 37 1.37 6.62 -11.11
N LEU A 38 1.44 5.77 -10.10
CA LEU A 38 0.67 5.97 -8.87
C LEU A 38 1.06 7.27 -8.20
N ILE A 39 2.35 7.53 -8.06
CA ILE A 39 2.84 8.74 -7.42
C ILE A 39 2.41 9.98 -8.21
N ASN A 40 2.54 9.92 -9.53
CA ASN A 40 2.17 11.05 -10.38
C ASN A 40 0.67 11.32 -10.35
N ASP A 41 -0.16 10.27 -10.36
CA ASP A 41 -1.60 10.44 -10.30
C ASP A 41 -2.02 11.15 -9.01
N LEU A 42 -1.46 10.74 -7.89
CA LEU A 42 -1.78 11.37 -6.62
C LEU A 42 -1.18 12.77 -6.51
N SER A 43 -0.01 12.96 -7.09
CA SER A 43 0.60 14.30 -7.15
C SER A 43 -0.30 15.27 -7.89
N ASN A 44 -0.93 14.83 -8.96
CA ASN A 44 -1.86 15.66 -9.72
C ASN A 44 -3.11 16.01 -8.92
N GLN A 45 -3.41 15.26 -7.88
CA GLN A 45 -4.53 15.54 -6.98
C GLN A 45 -4.11 16.36 -5.77
N GLY A 46 -2.84 16.80 -5.74
CA GLY A 46 -2.34 17.60 -4.64
C GLY A 46 -1.67 16.83 -3.52
N TRP A 47 -1.53 15.52 -3.67
CA TRP A 47 -0.88 14.69 -2.67
C TRP A 47 0.62 14.66 -2.92
N LYS A 48 1.39 14.71 -1.82
CA LYS A 48 2.84 14.68 -1.90
C LYS A 48 3.34 13.34 -1.39
N TYR A 49 4.19 12.70 -2.16
CA TYR A 49 4.77 11.42 -1.77
C TYR A 49 5.64 11.57 -0.52
N VAL A 50 5.48 10.68 0.42
CA VAL A 50 6.29 10.64 1.63
C VAL A 50 7.25 9.46 1.57
N ARG A 51 6.71 8.24 1.50
CA ARG A 51 7.55 7.05 1.46
C ARG A 51 6.74 5.80 1.17
N LEU A 52 7.47 4.73 0.84
CA LEU A 52 6.92 3.39 0.71
C LEU A 52 7.17 2.66 2.01
N GLU A 53 6.15 2.03 2.54
CA GLU A 53 6.23 1.27 3.79
C GLU A 53 5.87 -0.17 3.56
N SER A 54 6.64 -1.07 4.19
CA SER A 54 6.31 -2.49 4.23
C SER A 54 5.58 -2.76 5.53
N VAL A 55 4.36 -3.27 5.43
CA VAL A 55 3.55 -3.54 6.60
C VAL A 55 3.36 -5.04 6.73
N THR A 56 3.88 -5.59 7.83
CA THR A 56 3.70 -7.00 8.13
C THR A 56 2.26 -7.23 8.55
N THR A 57 1.61 -8.15 7.89
CA THR A 57 0.19 -8.40 8.05
C THR A 57 -0.05 -9.87 8.40
N PHE A 58 -0.86 -10.11 9.41
CA PHE A 58 -1.25 -11.47 9.74
C PHE A 58 -2.60 -11.77 9.08
N VAL A 59 -2.61 -12.85 8.31
CA VAL A 59 -3.85 -13.32 7.70
C VAL A 59 -4.43 -14.37 8.63
N ASN A 60 -5.64 -14.11 9.12
CA ASN A 60 -6.30 -14.97 10.07
C ASN A 60 -6.57 -16.35 9.48
N PRO A 61 -6.51 -17.39 10.27
CA PRO A 61 -6.85 -18.72 9.78
C PRO A 61 -8.32 -18.79 9.38
N GLU A 62 -8.60 -19.63 8.40
CA GLU A 62 -9.97 -19.91 7.99
C GLU A 62 -10.44 -21.19 8.67
N THR A 63 -11.67 -21.16 9.21
CA THR A 63 -12.30 -22.35 9.77
C THR A 63 -13.21 -22.93 8.70
N GLY A 64 -12.91 -24.16 8.28
CA GLY A 64 -13.75 -24.83 7.31
C GLY A 64 -14.99 -25.45 7.93
N CYS A 65 -15.95 -25.81 7.10
CA CYS A 65 -17.13 -26.56 7.54
C CYS A 65 -16.71 -27.99 7.87
N PHE A 66 -16.99 -28.43 9.10
CA PHE A 66 -16.67 -29.79 9.53
C PHE A 66 -15.19 -30.15 9.33
N GLY A 67 -14.31 -29.16 9.46
CA GLY A 67 -12.90 -29.37 9.25
C GLY A 67 -12.44 -29.38 7.81
N LEU A 68 -13.34 -29.25 6.86
CA LEU A 68 -13.00 -29.21 5.46
C LEU A 68 -12.79 -27.77 5.02
N GLY A 69 -11.70 -27.53 4.29
CA GLY A 69 -11.39 -26.20 3.80
C GLY A 69 -10.74 -25.30 4.83
N ALA A 70 -10.41 -25.82 5.99
CA ALA A 70 -9.70 -25.04 7.01
C ALA A 70 -8.30 -24.71 6.52
N LYS A 71 -7.86 -23.48 6.75
CA LYS A 71 -6.52 -23.04 6.38
C LYS A 71 -5.87 -22.37 7.57
N PRO A 72 -4.58 -22.64 7.83
CA PRO A 72 -3.89 -21.98 8.93
C PRO A 72 -3.66 -20.50 8.61
N GLY A 73 -3.51 -19.71 9.65
CA GLY A 73 -3.10 -18.33 9.50
C GLY A 73 -1.65 -18.24 9.07
N TYR A 74 -1.28 -17.11 8.51
CA TYR A 74 0.10 -16.91 8.06
C TYR A 74 0.45 -15.44 8.06
N MET A 75 1.74 -15.17 8.03
CA MET A 75 2.25 -13.80 7.93
C MET A 75 2.53 -13.46 6.48
N THR A 76 2.26 -12.24 6.11
CA THR A 76 2.57 -11.73 4.78
C THR A 76 2.97 -10.28 4.91
N THR A 77 3.54 -9.73 3.84
CA THR A 77 3.95 -8.33 3.81
C THR A 77 3.19 -7.61 2.71
N ARG A 78 2.66 -6.44 3.06
CA ARG A 78 1.96 -5.59 2.11
C ARG A 78 2.74 -4.30 1.95
N GLN A 79 2.81 -3.81 0.72
CA GLN A 79 3.48 -2.55 0.44
C GLN A 79 2.46 -1.43 0.42
N MET A 80 2.77 -0.35 1.12
CA MET A 80 1.89 0.81 1.21
C MET A 80 2.68 2.05 0.83
N VAL A 81 2.05 2.95 0.10
CA VAL A 81 2.66 4.22 -0.26
C VAL A 81 1.97 5.30 0.54
N VAL A 82 2.76 6.10 1.24
CA VAL A 82 2.25 7.15 2.12
C VAL A 82 2.38 8.49 1.43
N PHE A 83 1.30 9.25 1.44
CA PHE A 83 1.24 10.59 0.90
C PHE A 83 0.75 11.56 1.96
N GLU A 84 1.09 12.83 1.79
CA GLU A 84 0.60 13.88 2.68
C GLU A 84 0.07 15.05 1.86
N LYS A 85 -0.76 15.85 2.51
CA LYS A 85 -1.40 16.97 1.84
C LYS A 85 -1.59 18.17 2.76
#